data_0c9a9dac1a0466564c9ea1aed54b2cb9
#
_entry.id   0c9a9dac1a0466564c9ea1aed54b2cb9
#
_cell.length_a   1.000
_cell.length_b   1.000
_cell.length_c   1.000
_cell.angle_alpha   90.00
_cell.angle_beta   90.00
_cell.angle_gamma   90.00
#
_symmetry.space_group_name_H-M   'P 1'
#
loop_
_entity.id
_entity.type
_entity.pdbx_description
1 polymer ?
#
loop_
_entity_poly.entity_id
_entity_poly.type
_entity_poly.pdbx_seq_one_letter_code
_entity_poly.pdbx_strand_id
1 'polypeptide(L)'
;NSGRGLFLYGAPGKGKTSMAERVTAAFGSLIWIPRAIGIDGEIMRMFDPSVHEEVPLKPSDKLWNDSRVDKRWVRIKRPTIVVGGELTMDNLEVTLNTSTRVCEAPFQLKSNCGTLVIDDFGRQKMSTDQLLNRWIVPLEKRYDFLNLPNGKKIQVPFDQLIIFSTNLEPKDLVDDAFLRRIPYKVEVKDPTEEEYRALMKMMAEKLNVEWSDDALDYLIEKHYLAVNRP
;
A
#
# COMPACT_ATOMS: atom_id res chain seq x y z
N ASN A 1 10.80 -8.54 15.61
CA ASN A 1 9.89 -7.45 15.97
C ASN A 1 10.28 -6.14 15.28
N SER A 2 10.50 -6.21 13.99
CA SER A 2 10.76 -5.03 13.17
C SER A 2 9.50 -4.20 13.05
N GLY A 3 9.63 -2.88 13.19
CA GLY A 3 8.57 -1.94 12.91
C GLY A 3 7.99 -2.18 11.51
N ARG A 4 6.71 -1.88 11.33
CA ARG A 4 5.99 -2.11 10.06
C ARG A 4 5.86 -0.84 9.24
N GLY A 5 6.82 0.09 9.39
CA GLY A 5 6.90 1.32 8.61
C GLY A 5 8.15 1.35 7.75
N LEU A 6 8.01 1.84 6.54
CA LEU A 6 9.09 2.00 5.57
C LEU A 6 8.94 3.36 4.87
N PHE A 7 10.02 4.15 4.84
CA PHE A 7 10.16 5.26 3.91
C PHE A 7 10.88 4.80 2.64
N LEU A 8 10.25 5.04 1.49
CA LEU A 8 10.89 4.99 0.18
C LEU A 8 11.04 6.42 -0.32
N TYR A 9 12.26 6.93 -0.42
CA TYR A 9 12.49 8.31 -0.83
C TYR A 9 13.54 8.39 -1.95
N GLY A 10 13.59 9.49 -2.66
CA GLY A 10 14.49 9.72 -3.78
C GLY A 10 13.81 10.44 -4.94
N ALA A 11 14.55 10.75 -5.98
CA ALA A 11 14.06 11.53 -7.12
C ALA A 11 12.78 10.95 -7.76
N PRO A 12 11.93 11.78 -8.39
CA PRO A 12 10.73 11.30 -9.08
C PRO A 12 11.08 10.38 -10.26
N GLY A 13 10.15 9.49 -10.60
CA GLY A 13 10.32 8.57 -11.75
C GLY A 13 11.16 7.32 -11.49
N LYS A 14 11.63 7.08 -10.26
CA LYS A 14 12.47 5.93 -9.90
C LYS A 14 11.69 4.64 -9.57
N GLY A 15 10.39 4.60 -9.80
CA GLY A 15 9.57 3.40 -9.59
C GLY A 15 9.26 3.09 -8.13
N LYS A 16 9.34 4.06 -7.21
CA LYS A 16 9.04 3.88 -5.78
C LYS A 16 7.67 3.24 -5.53
N THR A 17 6.63 3.73 -6.20
CA THR A 17 5.27 3.19 -6.10
C THR A 17 5.21 1.74 -6.55
N SER A 18 5.84 1.40 -7.69
CA SER A 18 5.92 0.02 -8.18
C SER A 18 6.70 -0.90 -7.26
N MET A 19 7.73 -0.40 -6.58
CA MET A 19 8.45 -1.15 -5.55
C MET A 19 7.55 -1.41 -4.34
N ALA A 20 6.84 -0.39 -3.87
CA ALA A 20 5.91 -0.49 -2.75
C ALA A 20 4.80 -1.53 -3.01
N GLU A 21 4.21 -1.52 -4.20
CA GLU A 21 3.21 -2.50 -4.62
C GLU A 21 3.74 -3.94 -4.61
N ARG A 22 5.00 -4.13 -5.03
CA ARG A 22 5.63 -5.46 -5.11
C ARG A 22 6.06 -6.02 -3.77
N VAL A 23 6.34 -5.19 -2.79
CA VAL A 23 6.73 -5.64 -1.43
C VAL A 23 5.65 -6.54 -0.82
N THR A 24 4.38 -6.25 -1.07
CA THR A 24 3.25 -7.06 -0.58
C THR A 24 3.30 -8.51 -1.06
N ALA A 25 3.77 -8.75 -2.27
CA ALA A 25 3.86 -10.09 -2.84
C ALA A 25 4.80 -11.03 -2.04
N ALA A 26 5.78 -10.47 -1.31
CA ALA A 26 6.69 -11.24 -0.47
C ALA A 26 6.00 -11.85 0.77
N PHE A 27 4.83 -11.37 1.16
CA PHE A 27 4.09 -11.85 2.35
C PHE A 27 3.05 -12.94 2.05
N GLY A 28 3.06 -13.49 0.84
CA GLY A 28 2.07 -14.46 0.38
C GLY A 28 0.91 -13.79 -0.37
N SER A 29 0.29 -14.52 -1.28
CA SER A 29 -0.57 -13.95 -2.31
C SER A 29 -2.03 -13.80 -1.92
N LEU A 30 -2.57 -14.68 -1.05
CA LEU A 30 -4.01 -14.76 -0.79
C LEU A 30 -4.32 -14.69 0.69
N ILE A 31 -5.44 -14.03 1.01
CA ILE A 31 -6.02 -14.00 2.35
C ILE A 31 -7.55 -14.11 2.28
N TRP A 32 -8.16 -14.48 3.41
CA TRP A 32 -9.60 -14.44 3.60
C TRP A 32 -9.97 -13.25 4.47
N ILE A 33 -10.95 -12.47 4.05
CA ILE A 33 -11.50 -11.38 4.85
C ILE A 33 -13.02 -11.53 4.97
N PRO A 34 -13.65 -11.03 6.04
CA PRO A 34 -15.10 -10.96 6.11
C PRO A 34 -15.63 -9.92 5.11
N ARG A 35 -16.78 -10.16 4.49
CA ARG A 35 -17.43 -9.15 3.64
C ARG A 35 -17.88 -7.95 4.44
N ALA A 36 -18.40 -8.20 5.63
CA ALA A 36 -18.81 -7.19 6.60
C ALA A 36 -18.69 -7.74 8.01
N ILE A 37 -18.60 -6.86 8.98
CA ILE A 37 -18.61 -7.19 10.41
C ILE A 37 -19.71 -6.40 11.11
N GLY A 38 -20.39 -7.06 12.06
CA GLY A 38 -21.35 -6.41 12.95
C GLY A 38 -20.68 -6.00 14.24
N ILE A 39 -20.79 -4.73 14.62
CA ILE A 39 -20.19 -4.18 15.83
C ILE A 39 -21.19 -3.26 16.51
N ASP A 40 -21.61 -3.60 17.72
CA ASP A 40 -22.49 -2.75 18.54
C ASP A 40 -23.77 -2.23 17.84
N GLY A 41 -24.37 -3.09 17.00
CA GLY A 41 -25.58 -2.76 16.26
C GLY A 41 -25.32 -2.09 14.90
N GLU A 42 -24.10 -1.72 14.59
CA GLU A 42 -23.70 -1.20 13.29
C GLU A 42 -23.16 -2.33 12.40
N ILE A 43 -23.37 -2.20 11.09
CA ILE A 43 -22.76 -3.08 10.08
C ILE A 43 -21.66 -2.30 9.40
N MET A 44 -20.42 -2.82 9.42
CA MET A 44 -19.27 -2.22 8.76
C MET A 44 -18.81 -3.09 7.59
N ARG A 45 -18.80 -2.53 6.39
CA ARG A 45 -18.31 -3.19 5.18
C ARG A 45 -16.78 -3.23 5.18
N MET A 46 -16.25 -4.45 5.05
CA MET A 46 -14.80 -4.70 4.99
C MET A 46 -14.33 -4.93 3.56
N PHE A 47 -15.04 -5.79 2.82
CA PHE A 47 -14.72 -6.04 1.42
C PHE A 47 -15.19 -4.90 0.54
N ASP A 48 -14.26 -4.32 -0.21
CA ASP A 48 -14.49 -3.22 -1.13
C ASP A 48 -13.86 -3.55 -2.49
N PRO A 49 -14.66 -3.78 -3.55
CA PRO A 49 -14.14 -4.13 -4.87
C PRO A 49 -13.25 -3.06 -5.51
N SER A 50 -13.29 -1.82 -5.01
CA SER A 50 -12.45 -0.73 -5.52
C SER A 50 -10.98 -0.86 -5.10
N VAL A 51 -10.72 -1.57 -3.98
CA VAL A 51 -9.37 -1.72 -3.40
C VAL A 51 -8.98 -3.19 -3.15
N HIS A 52 -9.94 -4.12 -3.29
CA HIS A 52 -9.73 -5.55 -3.08
C HIS A 52 -10.01 -6.33 -4.35
N GLU A 53 -9.09 -7.20 -4.75
CA GLU A 53 -9.28 -8.12 -5.87
C GLU A 53 -9.76 -9.48 -5.34
N GLU A 54 -11.02 -9.83 -5.62
CA GLU A 54 -11.58 -11.13 -5.27
C GLU A 54 -10.97 -12.23 -6.15
N VAL A 55 -10.56 -13.34 -5.52
CA VAL A 55 -10.04 -14.52 -6.22
C VAL A 55 -10.99 -15.69 -6.02
N PRO A 56 -11.81 -16.03 -7.02
CA PRO A 56 -12.73 -17.14 -6.94
C PRO A 56 -12.02 -18.48 -6.69
N LEU A 57 -12.70 -19.41 -6.04
CA LEU A 57 -12.22 -20.79 -5.93
C LEU A 57 -12.23 -21.46 -7.30
N LYS A 58 -11.14 -22.15 -7.65
CA LYS A 58 -11.09 -22.90 -8.92
C LYS A 58 -12.10 -24.06 -8.89
N PRO A 59 -12.67 -24.44 -10.06
CA PRO A 59 -13.56 -25.60 -10.16
C PRO A 59 -12.93 -26.92 -9.65
N SER A 60 -11.63 -27.09 -9.75
CA SER A 60 -10.88 -28.24 -9.22
C SER A 60 -10.81 -28.26 -7.68
N ASP A 61 -10.94 -27.10 -7.03
CA ASP A 61 -11.04 -27.00 -5.58
C ASP A 61 -12.43 -27.43 -5.08
N LYS A 62 -13.38 -27.69 -6.03
CA LYS A 62 -14.76 -28.13 -5.81
C LYS A 62 -14.94 -29.62 -5.45
N LEU A 63 -13.88 -30.36 -5.23
CA LEU A 63 -13.95 -31.63 -4.51
C LEU A 63 -14.55 -31.45 -3.09
N TRP A 64 -14.58 -30.23 -2.60
CA TRP A 64 -15.30 -29.80 -1.42
C TRP A 64 -16.51 -29.00 -1.90
N ASN A 65 -17.69 -29.60 -1.78
CA ASN A 65 -18.99 -29.04 -2.13
C ASN A 65 -19.04 -27.51 -1.86
N ASP A 66 -19.40 -26.74 -2.87
CA ASP A 66 -19.54 -25.25 -2.83
C ASP A 66 -20.43 -24.76 -1.64
N SER A 67 -21.23 -25.68 -1.06
CA SER A 67 -22.05 -25.47 0.13
C SER A 67 -21.28 -25.38 1.45
N ARG A 68 -19.97 -25.69 1.49
CA ARG A 68 -19.16 -25.67 2.73
C ARG A 68 -18.36 -24.38 2.93
N VAL A 69 -18.25 -23.53 1.89
CA VAL A 69 -17.55 -22.25 2.01
C VAL A 69 -18.54 -21.23 2.58
N ASP A 70 -18.20 -20.67 3.72
CA ASP A 70 -18.99 -19.63 4.35
C ASP A 70 -18.96 -18.35 3.49
N LYS A 71 -20.10 -18.00 2.87
CA LYS A 71 -20.25 -16.85 1.97
C LYS A 71 -20.10 -15.49 2.66
N ARG A 72 -20.02 -15.45 4.00
CA ARG A 72 -19.67 -14.24 4.74
C ARG A 72 -18.20 -13.84 4.57
N TRP A 73 -17.36 -14.79 4.12
CA TRP A 73 -15.96 -14.58 3.83
C TRP A 73 -15.71 -14.49 2.33
N VAL A 74 -14.69 -13.74 1.96
CA VAL A 74 -14.22 -13.60 0.58
C VAL A 74 -12.72 -13.82 0.55
N ARG A 75 -12.27 -14.60 -0.43
CA ARG A 75 -10.84 -14.79 -0.70
C ARG A 75 -10.38 -13.69 -1.65
N ILE A 76 -9.38 -12.94 -1.22
CA ILE A 76 -8.82 -11.83 -1.99
C ILE A 76 -7.32 -12.01 -2.18
N LYS A 77 -6.75 -11.35 -3.20
CA LYS A 77 -5.32 -11.08 -3.19
C LYS A 77 -4.98 -10.25 -1.96
N ARG A 78 -3.80 -10.50 -1.39
CA ARG A 78 -3.33 -9.69 -0.26
C ARG A 78 -3.36 -8.21 -0.66
N PRO A 79 -4.03 -7.34 0.09
CA PRO A 79 -4.30 -5.97 -0.36
C PRO A 79 -3.02 -5.14 -0.39
N THR A 80 -2.88 -4.37 -1.45
CA THR A 80 -1.97 -3.23 -1.55
C THR A 80 -2.81 -2.02 -1.89
N ILE A 81 -3.12 -1.22 -0.88
CA ILE A 81 -3.91 -0.01 -1.05
C ILE A 81 -2.95 1.16 -1.22
N VAL A 82 -3.06 1.85 -2.34
CA VAL A 82 -2.25 3.04 -2.64
C VAL A 82 -3.15 4.26 -2.54
N VAL A 83 -2.73 5.23 -1.74
CA VAL A 83 -3.41 6.52 -1.57
C VAL A 83 -2.40 7.65 -1.81
N GLY A 84 -2.83 8.67 -2.52
CA GLY A 84 -1.99 9.80 -2.91
C GLY A 84 -2.43 11.10 -2.27
N GLY A 85 -2.33 12.18 -3.04
CA GLY A 85 -2.68 13.54 -2.59
C GLY A 85 -4.14 13.75 -2.20
N GLU A 86 -5.03 12.86 -2.63
CA GLU A 86 -6.47 12.89 -2.28
C GLU A 86 -6.76 12.48 -0.83
N LEU A 87 -5.80 11.88 -0.12
CA LEU A 87 -5.99 11.38 1.23
C LEU A 87 -6.44 12.50 2.19
N THR A 88 -7.52 12.24 2.91
CA THR A 88 -8.08 13.10 3.96
C THR A 88 -8.25 12.34 5.26
N MET A 89 -8.50 13.06 6.37
CA MET A 89 -8.80 12.42 7.67
C MET A 89 -10.04 11.52 7.60
N ASP A 90 -11.06 11.89 6.80
CA ASP A 90 -12.28 11.10 6.66
C ASP A 90 -12.02 9.70 6.09
N ASN A 91 -11.00 9.56 5.24
CA ASN A 91 -10.59 8.26 4.71
C ASN A 91 -9.95 7.33 5.76
N LEU A 92 -9.54 7.91 6.89
CA LEU A 92 -8.94 7.21 8.03
C LEU A 92 -9.93 6.99 9.19
N GLU A 93 -11.18 7.40 9.01
CA GLU A 93 -12.26 7.21 9.99
C GLU A 93 -13.38 6.37 9.40
N VAL A 94 -14.22 5.81 10.28
CA VAL A 94 -15.42 5.08 9.84
C VAL A 94 -16.44 6.07 9.29
N THR A 95 -16.88 5.85 8.07
CA THR A 95 -17.89 6.71 7.42
C THR A 95 -19.22 5.98 7.29
N LEU A 96 -20.32 6.66 7.57
CA LEU A 96 -21.67 6.11 7.42
C LEU A 96 -22.25 6.48 6.05
N ASN A 97 -22.57 5.46 5.27
CA ASN A 97 -23.42 5.67 4.10
C ASN A 97 -24.88 5.83 4.55
N THR A 98 -25.37 7.05 4.48
CA THR A 98 -26.72 7.41 4.98
C THR A 98 -27.85 6.74 4.21
N SER A 99 -27.66 6.38 2.93
CA SER A 99 -28.66 5.73 2.10
C SER A 99 -28.81 4.24 2.42
N THR A 100 -27.71 3.55 2.68
CA THR A 100 -27.69 2.11 2.97
C THR A 100 -27.68 1.80 4.47
N ARG A 101 -27.38 2.78 5.31
CA ARG A 101 -27.09 2.64 6.75
C ARG A 101 -25.99 1.64 7.06
N VAL A 102 -25.04 1.48 6.13
CA VAL A 102 -23.86 0.63 6.30
C VAL A 102 -22.63 1.52 6.47
N CYS A 103 -21.82 1.18 7.45
CA CYS A 103 -20.55 1.87 7.67
C CYS A 103 -19.48 1.34 6.69
N GLU A 104 -18.60 2.22 6.25
CA GLU A 104 -17.42 1.87 5.49
C GLU A 104 -16.20 1.82 6.41
N ALA A 105 -15.44 0.74 6.31
CA ALA A 105 -14.17 0.63 6.99
C ALA A 105 -13.15 1.61 6.40
N PRO A 106 -12.30 2.25 7.21
CA PRO A 106 -11.23 3.11 6.72
C PRO A 106 -10.12 2.32 6.03
N PHE A 107 -9.27 3.00 5.26
CA PHE A 107 -8.22 2.36 4.46
C PHE A 107 -7.26 1.52 5.31
N GLN A 108 -6.86 1.99 6.50
CA GLN A 108 -5.96 1.21 7.37
C GLN A 108 -6.61 -0.08 7.88
N LEU A 109 -7.92 -0.16 7.97
CA LEU A 109 -8.61 -1.39 8.34
C LEU A 109 -8.76 -2.33 7.13
N LYS A 110 -9.07 -1.78 5.95
CA LYS A 110 -9.15 -2.52 4.68
C LYS A 110 -7.79 -3.09 4.26
N SER A 111 -6.68 -2.42 4.58
CA SER A 111 -5.31 -2.87 4.24
C SER A 111 -4.70 -3.85 5.24
N ASN A 112 -5.41 -4.22 6.31
CA ASN A 112 -4.89 -5.17 7.29
C ASN A 112 -4.43 -6.48 6.65
N CYS A 113 -3.36 -7.04 7.19
CA CYS A 113 -2.63 -8.18 6.63
C CYS A 113 -1.99 -7.93 5.26
N GLY A 114 -1.98 -6.69 4.79
CA GLY A 114 -1.40 -6.27 3.51
C GLY A 114 -0.49 -5.05 3.67
N THR A 115 -0.56 -4.15 2.70
CA THR A 115 0.24 -2.92 2.66
C THR A 115 -0.64 -1.71 2.38
N LEU A 116 -0.41 -0.63 3.10
CA LEU A 116 -0.95 0.69 2.82
C LEU A 116 0.20 1.59 2.36
N VAL A 117 0.12 2.08 1.13
CA VAL A 117 1.11 2.95 0.52
C VAL A 117 0.57 4.37 0.51
N ILE A 118 1.28 5.28 1.15
CA ILE A 118 1.03 6.72 1.08
C ILE A 118 1.98 7.28 0.03
N ASP A 119 1.48 7.47 -1.16
CA ASP A 119 2.29 8.00 -2.26
C ASP A 119 2.33 9.52 -2.25
N ASP A 120 3.42 10.09 -2.76
CA ASP A 120 3.70 11.53 -2.71
C ASP A 120 3.54 12.11 -1.29
N PHE A 121 4.02 11.38 -0.27
CA PHE A 121 3.91 11.77 1.13
C PHE A 121 4.48 13.18 1.36
N GLY A 122 3.70 14.00 2.03
CA GLY A 122 3.97 15.43 2.22
C GLY A 122 3.20 16.35 1.24
N ARG A 123 2.43 15.79 0.29
CA ARG A 123 1.60 16.52 -0.67
C ARG A 123 0.10 16.23 -0.56
N GLN A 124 -0.31 15.53 0.51
CA GLN A 124 -1.71 15.24 0.78
C GLN A 124 -2.51 16.51 1.09
N LYS A 125 -3.84 16.44 0.94
CA LYS A 125 -4.76 17.52 1.36
C LYS A 125 -4.73 17.79 2.85
N MET A 126 -4.45 16.74 3.64
CA MET A 126 -4.23 16.88 5.08
C MET A 126 -2.77 17.21 5.37
N SER A 127 -2.51 17.89 6.49
CA SER A 127 -1.14 18.17 6.88
C SER A 127 -0.40 16.90 7.30
N THR A 128 0.91 16.86 7.05
CA THR A 128 1.79 15.76 7.47
C THR A 128 1.66 15.50 8.97
N ASP A 129 1.65 16.57 9.78
CA ASP A 129 1.54 16.45 11.24
C ASP A 129 0.23 15.81 11.68
N GLN A 130 -0.90 16.13 11.04
CA GLN A 130 -2.19 15.50 11.35
C GLN A 130 -2.15 14.00 11.08
N LEU A 131 -1.64 13.59 9.91
CA LEU A 131 -1.52 12.18 9.56
C LEU A 131 -0.59 11.44 10.53
N LEU A 132 0.55 12.03 10.84
CA LEU A 132 1.54 11.44 11.72
C LEU A 132 0.99 11.30 13.15
N ASN A 133 0.40 12.34 13.69
CA ASN A 133 -0.22 12.31 15.02
C ASN A 133 -1.33 11.25 15.11
N ARG A 134 -2.11 11.07 14.04
CA ARG A 134 -3.14 10.03 13.96
C ARG A 134 -2.56 8.62 14.07
N TRP A 135 -1.34 8.40 13.58
CA TRP A 135 -0.72 7.08 13.49
C TRP A 135 0.40 6.81 14.49
N ILE A 136 0.70 7.73 15.41
CA ILE A 136 1.68 7.48 16.48
C ILE A 136 1.34 6.19 17.25
N VAL A 137 0.11 6.08 17.74
CA VAL A 137 -0.35 4.93 18.52
C VAL A 137 -0.43 3.67 17.66
N PRO A 138 -1.06 3.66 16.48
CA PRO A 138 -1.11 2.50 15.61
C PRO A 138 0.27 1.93 15.24
N LEU A 139 1.22 2.77 14.88
CA LEU A 139 2.57 2.32 14.52
C LEU A 139 3.33 1.71 15.72
N GLU A 140 3.11 2.25 16.92
CA GLU A 140 3.80 1.79 18.13
C GLU A 140 3.10 0.57 18.77
N LYS A 141 1.79 0.64 18.94
CA LYS A 141 1.01 -0.34 19.72
C LYS A 141 0.33 -1.42 18.88
N ARG A 142 0.27 -1.26 17.56
CA ARG A 142 -0.34 -2.20 16.61
C ARG A 142 -1.84 -2.39 16.77
N TYR A 143 -2.49 -1.41 17.29
CA TYR A 143 -3.94 -1.28 17.25
C TYR A 143 -4.32 0.15 16.99
N ASP A 144 -5.50 0.35 16.47
CA ASP A 144 -6.08 1.66 16.23
C ASP A 144 -7.41 1.79 16.97
N PHE A 145 -7.82 3.02 17.22
CA PHE A 145 -9.13 3.33 17.75
C PHE A 145 -9.94 4.03 16.67
N LEU A 146 -11.12 3.47 16.39
CA LEU A 146 -12.07 4.04 15.45
C LEU A 146 -13.33 4.47 16.18
N ASN A 147 -13.90 5.59 15.76
CA ASN A 147 -15.18 6.08 16.27
C ASN A 147 -16.30 5.59 15.35
N LEU A 148 -17.30 4.92 15.93
CA LEU A 148 -18.50 4.54 15.21
C LEU A 148 -19.49 5.70 15.13
N PRO A 149 -20.40 5.74 14.15
CA PRO A 149 -21.40 6.79 14.03
C PRO A 149 -22.32 6.93 15.24
N ASN A 150 -22.52 5.85 16.00
CA ASN A 150 -23.27 5.85 17.27
C ASN A 150 -22.49 6.46 18.46
N GLY A 151 -21.28 7.02 18.21
CA GLY A 151 -20.42 7.62 19.22
C GLY A 151 -19.57 6.67 20.03
N LYS A 152 -19.70 5.35 19.81
CA LYS A 152 -18.84 4.37 20.48
C LYS A 152 -17.46 4.30 19.85
N LYS A 153 -16.47 4.03 20.68
CA LYS A 153 -15.07 3.84 20.27
C LYS A 153 -14.73 2.36 20.30
N ILE A 154 -14.18 1.86 19.21
CA ILE A 154 -13.75 0.48 19.09
C ILE A 154 -12.23 0.40 18.89
N GLN A 155 -11.63 -0.66 19.41
CA GLN A 155 -10.23 -0.98 19.15
C GLN A 155 -10.15 -2.01 18.03
N VAL A 156 -9.32 -1.75 17.04
CA VAL A 156 -9.11 -2.63 15.88
C VAL A 156 -7.62 -2.96 15.72
N PRO A 157 -7.27 -4.13 15.17
CA PRO A 157 -5.87 -4.44 14.85
C PRO A 157 -5.32 -3.50 13.79
N PHE A 158 -4.03 -3.18 13.89
CA PHE A 158 -3.27 -2.40 12.90
C PHE A 158 -2.12 -3.26 12.39
N ASP A 159 -2.45 -4.19 11.48
CA ASP A 159 -1.62 -5.32 11.12
C ASP A 159 -1.21 -5.29 9.64
N GLN A 160 -0.73 -4.13 9.20
CA GLN A 160 -0.25 -3.88 7.85
C GLN A 160 1.16 -3.31 7.83
N LEU A 161 1.80 -3.36 6.67
CA LEU A 161 2.99 -2.58 6.36
C LEU A 161 2.55 -1.19 5.85
N ILE A 162 3.04 -0.13 6.48
CA ILE A 162 2.86 1.23 5.95
C ILE A 162 4.11 1.62 5.18
N ILE A 163 3.92 2.07 3.94
CA ILE A 163 5.00 2.59 3.10
C ILE A 163 4.72 4.05 2.78
N PHE A 164 5.62 4.92 3.19
CA PHE A 164 5.61 6.33 2.82
C PHE A 164 6.53 6.52 1.62
N SER A 165 5.95 6.85 0.47
CA SER A 165 6.69 7.14 -0.77
C SER A 165 6.78 8.65 -0.94
N THR A 166 7.99 9.19 -1.11
CA THR A 166 8.21 10.63 -1.20
C THR A 166 9.42 10.98 -2.07
N ASN A 167 9.44 12.20 -2.59
CA ASN A 167 10.60 12.73 -3.31
C ASN A 167 11.52 13.59 -2.41
N LEU A 168 11.14 13.76 -1.14
CA LEU A 168 11.87 14.56 -0.17
C LEU A 168 12.61 13.66 0.81
N GLU A 169 13.64 14.20 1.46
CA GLU A 169 14.31 13.52 2.55
C GLU A 169 13.36 13.36 3.75
N PRO A 170 13.28 12.18 4.37
CA PRO A 170 12.36 11.95 5.51
C PRO A 170 12.58 12.94 6.68
N LYS A 171 13.82 13.37 6.90
CA LYS A 171 14.16 14.35 7.96
C LYS A 171 13.57 15.74 7.73
N ASP A 172 13.27 16.09 6.46
CA ASP A 172 12.71 17.38 6.09
C ASP A 172 11.16 17.37 6.17
N LEU A 173 10.57 16.18 6.32
CA LEU A 173 9.11 15.99 6.36
C LEU A 173 8.56 15.76 7.76
N VAL A 174 9.36 15.14 8.63
CA VAL A 174 8.87 14.62 9.90
C VAL A 174 9.93 14.77 11.00
N ASP A 175 9.49 14.86 12.23
CA ASP A 175 10.37 14.98 13.39
C ASP A 175 11.08 13.65 13.72
N ASP A 176 12.12 13.74 14.55
CA ASP A 176 12.91 12.59 15.01
C ASP A 176 12.08 11.57 15.79
N ALA A 177 11.05 12.02 16.50
CA ALA A 177 10.21 11.14 17.28
C ALA A 177 9.41 10.20 16.39
N PHE A 178 8.92 10.69 15.24
CA PHE A 178 8.26 9.88 14.24
C PHE A 178 9.23 9.00 13.46
N LEU A 179 10.39 9.55 13.07
CA LEU A 179 11.43 8.79 12.36
C LEU A 179 11.88 7.54 13.10
N ARG A 180 11.86 7.54 14.44
CA ARG A 180 12.19 6.36 15.27
C ARG A 180 11.14 5.25 15.17
N ARG A 181 9.88 5.59 14.84
CA ARG A 181 8.79 4.64 14.68
C ARG A 181 8.77 3.96 13.31
N ILE A 182 9.47 4.55 12.35
CA ILE A 182 9.64 3.98 11.00
C ILE A 182 11.11 3.59 10.84
N PRO A 183 11.46 2.35 11.18
CA PRO A 183 12.86 1.93 11.27
C PRO A 183 13.57 1.83 9.92
N TYR A 184 12.81 1.62 8.84
CA TYR A 184 13.37 1.45 7.52
C TYR A 184 13.23 2.73 6.69
N LYS A 185 14.35 3.24 6.20
CA LYS A 185 14.45 4.39 5.30
C LYS A 185 15.33 3.97 4.15
N VAL A 186 14.74 3.78 2.99
CA VAL A 186 15.43 3.29 1.80
C VAL A 186 15.41 4.38 0.75
N GLU A 187 16.61 4.85 0.43
CA GLU A 187 16.80 5.76 -0.69
C GLU A 187 16.78 4.96 -2.00
N VAL A 188 15.90 5.34 -2.90
CA VAL A 188 15.84 4.79 -4.25
C VAL A 188 16.69 5.67 -5.14
N LYS A 189 17.93 5.21 -5.36
CA LYS A 189 18.91 5.89 -6.21
C LYS A 189 18.65 5.60 -7.68
N ASP A 190 19.32 6.35 -8.53
CA ASP A 190 19.39 6.02 -9.94
C ASP A 190 20.13 4.70 -10.14
N PRO A 191 19.69 3.87 -11.08
CA PRO A 191 20.42 2.66 -11.42
C PRO A 191 21.80 3.01 -11.96
N THR A 192 22.80 2.22 -11.63
CA THR A 192 24.08 2.25 -12.33
C THR A 192 23.88 1.85 -13.79
N GLU A 193 24.84 2.17 -14.67
CA GLU A 193 24.76 1.74 -16.07
C GLU A 193 24.59 0.22 -16.22
N GLU A 194 25.30 -0.54 -15.39
CA GLU A 194 25.18 -2.02 -15.38
C GLU A 194 23.79 -2.49 -14.97
N GLU A 195 23.21 -1.90 -13.93
CA GLU A 195 21.85 -2.18 -13.47
C GLU A 195 20.82 -1.77 -14.52
N TYR A 196 21.02 -0.64 -15.19
CA TYR A 196 20.16 -0.17 -16.27
C TYR A 196 20.19 -1.14 -17.45
N ARG A 197 21.37 -1.61 -17.88
CA ARG A 197 21.53 -2.60 -18.92
C ARG A 197 20.82 -3.92 -18.57
N ALA A 198 20.99 -4.39 -17.34
CA ALA A 198 20.34 -5.59 -16.86
C ALA A 198 18.80 -5.45 -16.84
N LEU A 199 18.30 -4.30 -16.40
CA LEU A 199 16.87 -4.00 -16.39
C LEU A 199 16.29 -3.97 -17.82
N MET A 200 16.95 -3.28 -18.75
CA MET A 200 16.51 -3.19 -20.14
C MET A 200 16.49 -4.56 -20.82
N LYS A 201 17.50 -5.40 -20.59
CA LYS A 201 17.53 -6.77 -21.10
C LYS A 201 16.36 -7.62 -20.58
N MET A 202 16.12 -7.57 -19.28
CA MET A 202 14.98 -8.26 -18.66
C MET A 202 13.64 -7.77 -19.22
N MET A 203 13.51 -6.48 -19.48
CA MET A 203 12.29 -5.91 -20.05
C MET A 203 12.10 -6.29 -21.51
N ALA A 204 13.19 -6.33 -22.32
CA ALA A 204 13.15 -6.79 -23.70
C ALA A 204 12.67 -8.25 -23.81
N GLU A 205 13.20 -9.13 -22.97
CA GLU A 205 12.73 -10.53 -22.87
C GLU A 205 11.25 -10.63 -22.51
N LYS A 206 10.80 -9.85 -21.54
CA LYS A 206 9.39 -9.82 -21.09
C LYS A 206 8.41 -9.31 -22.14
N LEU A 207 8.86 -8.36 -22.95
CA LEU A 207 8.06 -7.72 -24.01
C LEU A 207 8.22 -8.38 -25.37
N ASN A 208 9.05 -9.44 -25.47
CA ASN A 208 9.42 -10.12 -26.72
C ASN A 208 9.98 -9.13 -27.77
N VAL A 209 10.82 -8.19 -27.34
CA VAL A 209 11.54 -7.26 -28.20
C VAL A 209 12.93 -7.79 -28.46
N GLU A 210 13.40 -7.69 -29.70
CA GLU A 210 14.77 -8.07 -30.05
C GLU A 210 15.76 -7.19 -29.27
N TRP A 211 16.75 -7.86 -28.66
CA TRP A 211 17.82 -7.21 -27.92
C TRP A 211 18.97 -6.82 -28.84
N SER A 212 19.46 -5.59 -28.71
CA SER A 212 20.66 -5.12 -29.37
C SER A 212 21.49 -4.28 -28.41
N ASP A 213 22.71 -4.71 -28.17
CA ASP A 213 23.65 -3.97 -27.30
C ASP A 213 24.03 -2.62 -27.95
N ASP A 214 24.22 -2.57 -29.28
CA ASP A 214 24.53 -1.34 -30.01
C ASP A 214 23.41 -0.31 -29.90
N ALA A 215 22.13 -0.74 -29.95
CA ALA A 215 20.99 0.14 -29.78
C ALA A 215 20.90 0.71 -28.38
N LEU A 216 21.26 -0.11 -27.36
CA LEU A 216 21.30 0.35 -25.98
C LEU A 216 22.44 1.32 -25.74
N ASP A 217 23.64 1.07 -26.30
CA ASP A 217 24.77 1.98 -26.24
C ASP A 217 24.41 3.34 -26.83
N TYR A 218 23.77 3.34 -28.01
CA TYR A 218 23.27 4.57 -28.63
C TYR A 218 22.28 5.32 -27.74
N LEU A 219 21.34 4.61 -27.10
CA LEU A 219 20.37 5.21 -26.17
C LEU A 219 21.07 5.84 -24.97
N ILE A 220 22.03 5.14 -24.37
CA ILE A 220 22.76 5.63 -23.20
C ILE A 220 23.55 6.88 -23.56
N GLU A 221 24.34 6.85 -24.64
CA GLU A 221 25.15 7.99 -25.05
C GLU A 221 24.34 9.22 -25.43
N LYS A 222 23.30 9.05 -26.27
CA LYS A 222 22.53 10.15 -26.85
C LYS A 222 21.47 10.73 -25.91
N HIS A 223 20.84 9.89 -25.10
CA HIS A 223 19.63 10.29 -24.37
C HIS A 223 19.79 10.31 -22.85
N TYR A 224 20.80 9.63 -22.31
CA TYR A 224 21.03 9.61 -20.87
C TYR A 224 22.27 10.37 -20.45
N LEU A 225 23.43 10.05 -20.99
CA LEU A 225 24.68 10.76 -20.65
C LEU A 225 24.69 12.21 -21.14
N ALA A 226 24.16 12.47 -22.35
CA ALA A 226 24.09 13.82 -22.90
C ALA A 226 23.18 14.78 -22.10
N VAL A 227 22.23 14.24 -21.32
CA VAL A 227 21.26 15.02 -20.53
C VAL A 227 21.56 14.95 -19.03
N ASN A 228 22.69 14.32 -18.65
CA ASN A 228 23.08 14.07 -17.24
C ASN A 228 21.94 13.38 -16.45
N ARG A 229 21.19 12.51 -17.10
CA ARG A 229 20.16 11.66 -16.51
C ARG A 229 20.57 10.20 -16.73
N PRO A 230 20.54 9.40 -15.68
CA PRO A 230 20.68 7.96 -15.82
C PRO A 230 19.43 7.35 -16.40
#